data_17438f67e2523daf182ab603c3be5c8d
#
_entry.id   17438f67e2523daf182ab603c3be5c8d
#
_cell.length_a   1.000
_cell.length_b   1.000
_cell.length_c   1.000
_cell.angle_alpha   90.00
_cell.angle_beta   90.00
_cell.angle_gamma   90.00
#
_symmetry.space_group_name_H-M   'P 1'
#
loop_
_entity.id
_entity.type
_entity.pdbx_description
1 polymer ?
#
loop_
_entity_poly.entity_id
_entity_poly.type
_entity_poly.pdbx_seq_one_letter_code
_entity_poly.pdbx_strand_id
1 'polypeptide(L)'
;VFVAPLPYSGYSYVEAFFSMNQESWTTAHVNAYKYFGGVTRIIQCDNLKTGVQKHGKDEVVLNKSYQELAEHYGTAILPARVRAPKDKAAVEGTVGIISTFILAALRNRQFLSLLELNEAIWDRLEAFNHKPFQKREGSRASSFAEERPFLRPLPPRPFELAIWKVATVGPNYHISVERMNYSVPFEYIKQKVDVRLTRSTVEVFYGGNRICSHPRLYGRFNQYSTIQAHMPPEHQKYVQWNGERFIHWAGKVGSNTQVVVRAILGSYKVEQQGYKSCMGLLKLADKYTPERLENACKRALEYTPRPSLKNIQAILASGQDKAIPEQSTATASSSQYGFTRGADYYGRGNK
;
A
#
# COMPACT_ATOMS: atom_id res chain seq x y z
N VAL A 1 -3.62 19.45 -21.71
CA VAL A 1 -2.24 19.92 -21.88
C VAL A 1 -1.89 20.86 -20.74
N PHE A 2 -0.73 20.66 -20.12
CA PHE A 2 -0.15 21.53 -19.10
C PHE A 2 0.79 22.53 -19.77
N VAL A 3 0.77 23.80 -19.33
CA VAL A 3 1.61 24.88 -19.85
C VAL A 3 2.15 25.67 -18.68
N ALA A 4 3.47 25.81 -18.58
CA ALA A 4 4.15 26.60 -17.54
C ALA A 4 5.14 27.59 -18.19
N PRO A 5 4.77 28.86 -18.38
CA PRO A 5 5.67 29.89 -18.82
C PRO A 5 6.40 30.54 -17.65
N LEU A 6 7.66 30.87 -17.82
CA LEU A 6 8.39 31.77 -16.93
C LEU A 6 8.07 33.23 -17.32
N PRO A 7 7.74 34.09 -16.34
CA PRO A 7 7.17 35.41 -16.67
C PRO A 7 8.16 36.42 -17.29
N TYR A 8 9.46 36.33 -16.96
CA TYR A 8 10.49 37.24 -17.49
C TYR A 8 10.87 36.87 -18.94
N SER A 9 11.32 35.63 -19.15
CA SER A 9 11.80 35.16 -20.44
C SER A 9 10.68 34.80 -21.41
N GLY A 10 9.52 34.38 -20.89
CA GLY A 10 8.48 33.69 -21.64
C GLY A 10 8.89 32.26 -22.03
N TYR A 11 10.03 31.77 -21.51
CA TYR A 11 10.49 30.39 -21.71
C TYR A 11 9.47 29.44 -21.11
N SER A 12 9.00 28.49 -21.89
CA SER A 12 7.82 27.71 -21.53
C SER A 12 8.11 26.21 -21.51
N TYR A 13 7.42 25.50 -20.61
CA TYR A 13 7.29 24.05 -20.63
C TYR A 13 5.88 23.66 -21.00
N VAL A 14 5.74 22.61 -21.83
CA VAL A 14 4.46 22.09 -22.29
C VAL A 14 4.47 20.57 -22.29
N GLU A 15 3.42 19.95 -21.73
CA GLU A 15 3.27 18.51 -21.69
C GLU A 15 1.79 18.11 -21.75
N ALA A 16 1.48 17.04 -22.48
CA ALA A 16 0.14 16.46 -22.55
C ALA A 16 0.00 15.32 -21.55
N PHE A 17 -1.20 15.17 -20.99
CA PHE A 17 -1.60 14.10 -20.07
C PHE A 17 -2.96 13.54 -20.47
N PHE A 18 -3.24 12.28 -20.17
CA PHE A 18 -4.56 11.69 -20.41
C PHE A 18 -5.67 12.26 -19.50
N SER A 19 -5.31 12.78 -18.34
CA SER A 19 -6.27 13.33 -17.38
C SER A 19 -5.73 14.57 -16.67
N MET A 20 -6.63 15.34 -16.04
CA MET A 20 -6.29 16.47 -15.17
C MET A 20 -6.39 16.09 -13.68
N ASN A 21 -6.06 14.84 -13.33
CA ASN A 21 -6.07 14.38 -11.95
C ASN A 21 -4.86 14.93 -11.16
N GLN A 22 -4.85 14.68 -9.85
CA GLN A 22 -3.79 15.15 -8.95
C GLN A 22 -2.41 14.63 -9.33
N GLU A 23 -2.34 13.38 -9.80
CA GLU A 23 -1.10 12.75 -10.24
C GLU A 23 -0.51 13.44 -11.46
N SER A 24 -1.32 13.66 -12.50
CA SER A 24 -0.89 14.39 -13.70
C SER A 24 -0.47 15.82 -13.37
N TRP A 25 -1.21 16.49 -12.48
CA TRP A 25 -0.91 17.86 -12.06
C TRP A 25 0.44 17.97 -11.35
N THR A 26 0.69 17.10 -10.36
CA THR A 26 1.96 17.10 -9.62
C THR A 26 3.13 16.66 -10.49
N THR A 27 2.94 15.64 -11.34
CA THR A 27 3.95 15.16 -12.29
C THR A 27 4.35 16.27 -13.26
N ALA A 28 3.38 17.03 -13.77
CA ALA A 28 3.64 18.15 -14.68
C ALA A 28 4.55 19.23 -14.04
N HIS A 29 4.33 19.57 -12.77
CA HIS A 29 5.19 20.51 -12.05
C HIS A 29 6.60 19.96 -11.82
N VAL A 30 6.72 18.69 -11.44
CA VAL A 30 8.01 18.00 -11.28
C VAL A 30 8.81 18.03 -12.58
N ASN A 31 8.16 17.71 -13.70
CA ASN A 31 8.78 17.70 -15.02
C ASN A 31 9.14 19.11 -15.49
N ALA A 32 8.29 20.10 -15.22
CA ALA A 32 8.59 21.51 -15.55
C ALA A 32 9.84 22.01 -14.79
N TYR A 33 9.96 21.75 -13.50
CA TYR A 33 11.14 22.11 -12.73
C TYR A 33 12.41 21.40 -13.22
N LYS A 34 12.28 20.13 -13.57
CA LYS A 34 13.39 19.37 -14.17
C LYS A 34 13.80 19.97 -15.53
N TYR A 35 12.85 20.37 -16.36
CA TYR A 35 13.10 21.00 -17.65
C TYR A 35 13.79 22.37 -17.50
N PHE A 36 13.34 23.20 -16.55
CA PHE A 36 13.97 24.49 -16.27
C PHE A 36 15.33 24.34 -15.57
N GLY A 37 15.63 23.18 -15.01
CA GLY A 37 16.85 22.94 -14.24
C GLY A 37 16.88 23.71 -12.90
N GLY A 38 15.71 24.09 -12.38
CA GLY A 38 15.58 24.82 -11.13
C GLY A 38 14.12 25.09 -10.73
N VAL A 39 13.94 25.68 -9.56
CA VAL A 39 12.63 25.91 -8.94
C VAL A 39 12.34 27.40 -8.85
N THR A 40 11.14 27.80 -9.27
CA THR A 40 10.65 29.17 -9.10
C THR A 40 10.30 29.46 -7.65
N ARG A 41 10.46 30.69 -7.19
CA ARG A 41 10.09 31.10 -5.82
C ARG A 41 8.59 31.07 -5.60
N ILE A 42 7.81 31.34 -6.65
CA ILE A 42 6.35 31.42 -6.63
C ILE A 42 5.80 30.63 -7.81
N ILE A 43 4.75 29.84 -7.56
CA ILE A 43 3.89 29.28 -8.58
C ILE A 43 2.58 30.07 -8.56
N GLN A 44 2.24 30.68 -9.66
CA GLN A 44 0.90 31.21 -9.86
C GLN A 44 0.06 30.17 -10.61
N CYS A 45 -0.97 29.63 -9.95
CA CYS A 45 -1.83 28.61 -10.54
C CYS A 45 -3.25 29.14 -10.75
N ASP A 46 -3.97 28.53 -11.71
CA ASP A 46 -5.40 28.71 -11.82
C ASP A 46 -6.16 28.00 -10.69
N ASN A 47 -7.41 28.44 -10.45
CA ASN A 47 -8.27 27.90 -9.39
C ASN A 47 -8.85 26.54 -9.78
N LEU A 48 -8.01 25.61 -10.21
CA LEU A 48 -8.38 24.23 -10.49
C LEU A 48 -8.57 23.45 -9.17
N LYS A 49 -9.57 22.59 -9.10
CA LYS A 49 -9.85 21.73 -7.93
C LYS A 49 -8.66 20.87 -7.50
N THR A 50 -7.75 20.58 -8.42
CA THR A 50 -6.49 19.86 -8.14
C THR A 50 -5.49 20.70 -7.35
N GLY A 51 -5.57 22.02 -7.42
CA GLY A 51 -4.70 22.94 -6.68
C GLY A 51 -5.38 23.56 -5.46
N VAL A 52 -6.69 23.86 -5.55
CA VAL A 52 -7.42 24.62 -4.53
C VAL A 52 -8.70 23.88 -4.13
N GLN A 53 -8.86 23.54 -2.83
CA GLN A 53 -10.06 22.85 -2.32
C GLN A 53 -11.23 23.80 -2.02
N LYS A 54 -10.96 24.99 -1.50
CA LYS A 54 -11.97 26.02 -1.18
C LYS A 54 -11.42 27.40 -1.47
N HIS A 55 -12.27 28.20 -2.13
CA HIS A 55 -12.10 29.64 -2.27
C HIS A 55 -13.11 30.35 -1.36
N GLY A 56 -12.64 30.90 -0.25
CA GLY A 56 -13.39 31.87 0.55
C GLY A 56 -12.93 33.30 0.21
N LYS A 57 -13.68 34.33 0.67
CA LYS A 57 -13.28 35.74 0.49
C LYS A 57 -11.94 36.06 1.18
N ASP A 58 -11.66 35.35 2.27
CA ASP A 58 -10.51 35.63 3.17
C ASP A 58 -9.62 34.38 3.38
N GLU A 59 -9.96 33.21 2.86
CA GLU A 59 -9.22 31.98 3.10
C GLU A 59 -9.18 31.07 1.86
N VAL A 60 -7.97 30.75 1.42
CA VAL A 60 -7.72 29.80 0.30
C VAL A 60 -7.14 28.53 0.88
N VAL A 61 -7.90 27.44 0.81
CA VAL A 61 -7.43 26.12 1.23
C VAL A 61 -6.86 25.39 0.05
N LEU A 62 -5.55 25.20 0.06
CA LEU A 62 -4.84 24.41 -0.95
C LEU A 62 -5.12 22.91 -0.78
N ASN A 63 -5.03 22.16 -1.88
CA ASN A 63 -5.01 20.72 -1.79
C ASN A 63 -3.75 20.28 -1.03
N LYS A 64 -3.88 19.38 -0.05
CA LYS A 64 -2.80 18.91 0.82
C LYS A 64 -1.59 18.40 0.03
N SER A 65 -1.81 17.62 -1.01
CA SER A 65 -0.72 17.10 -1.84
C SER A 65 -0.01 18.18 -2.66
N TYR A 66 -0.74 19.25 -3.03
CA TYR A 66 -0.13 20.38 -3.74
C TYR A 66 0.67 21.28 -2.79
N GLN A 67 0.21 21.41 -1.56
CA GLN A 67 0.97 22.06 -0.49
C GLN A 67 2.26 21.28 -0.17
N GLU A 68 2.19 19.95 -0.05
CA GLU A 68 3.38 19.11 0.15
C GLU A 68 4.39 19.24 -1.01
N LEU A 69 3.93 19.38 -2.26
CA LEU A 69 4.79 19.66 -3.40
C LEU A 69 5.49 21.03 -3.24
N ALA A 70 4.74 22.04 -2.83
CA ALA A 70 5.29 23.39 -2.62
C ALA A 70 6.34 23.41 -1.50
N GLU A 71 6.08 22.74 -0.39
CA GLU A 71 7.00 22.59 0.74
C GLU A 71 8.27 21.83 0.32
N HIS A 72 8.12 20.73 -0.43
CA HIS A 72 9.24 19.92 -0.94
C HIS A 72 10.20 20.73 -1.81
N TYR A 73 9.66 21.59 -2.68
CA TYR A 73 10.46 22.44 -3.58
C TYR A 73 10.80 23.81 -2.97
N GLY A 74 10.27 24.13 -1.81
CA GLY A 74 10.47 25.44 -1.16
C GLY A 74 9.88 26.60 -1.96
N THR A 75 8.77 26.37 -2.68
CA THR A 75 8.05 27.35 -3.49
C THR A 75 6.76 27.78 -2.82
N ALA A 76 6.31 29.00 -3.03
CA ALA A 76 5.02 29.48 -2.57
C ALA A 76 3.97 29.32 -3.65
N ILE A 77 2.79 28.82 -3.31
CA ILE A 77 1.65 28.75 -4.23
C ILE A 77 0.83 30.02 -4.07
N LEU A 78 0.64 30.74 -5.15
CA LEU A 78 -0.22 31.91 -5.23
C LEU A 78 -1.39 31.65 -6.16
N PRO A 79 -2.56 31.26 -5.65
CA PRO A 79 -3.75 31.08 -6.49
C PRO A 79 -4.15 32.41 -7.12
N ALA A 80 -4.58 32.36 -8.38
CA ALA A 80 -5.06 33.55 -9.06
C ALA A 80 -6.32 34.09 -8.38
N ARG A 81 -6.40 35.41 -8.18
CA ARG A 81 -7.56 36.06 -7.57
C ARG A 81 -8.81 35.83 -8.41
N VAL A 82 -9.94 35.56 -7.76
CA VAL A 82 -11.21 35.41 -8.43
C VAL A 82 -11.61 36.74 -9.07
N ARG A 83 -12.01 36.74 -10.34
CA ARG A 83 -12.41 37.91 -11.11
C ARG A 83 -11.32 38.99 -11.31
N ALA A 84 -10.05 38.60 -11.28
CA ALA A 84 -8.92 39.49 -11.61
C ALA A 84 -8.24 39.08 -12.93
N PRO A 85 -8.81 39.41 -14.10
CA PRO A 85 -8.28 38.97 -15.39
C PRO A 85 -6.87 39.49 -15.66
N LYS A 86 -6.50 40.63 -15.10
CA LYS A 86 -5.13 41.19 -15.22
C LYS A 86 -4.03 40.31 -14.66
N ASP A 87 -4.35 39.52 -13.63
CA ASP A 87 -3.39 38.60 -13.00
C ASP A 87 -3.03 37.41 -13.92
N LYS A 88 -3.91 37.11 -14.87
CA LYS A 88 -3.78 35.98 -15.80
C LYS A 88 -3.37 36.39 -17.22
N ALA A 89 -3.42 37.67 -17.56
CA ALA A 89 -3.26 38.14 -18.94
C ALA A 89 -1.95 37.66 -19.58
N ALA A 90 -0.85 37.63 -18.86
CA ALA A 90 0.43 37.14 -19.36
C ALA A 90 0.43 35.62 -19.62
N VAL A 91 -0.18 34.83 -18.72
CA VAL A 91 -0.30 33.38 -18.89
C VAL A 91 -1.28 33.03 -19.98
N GLU A 92 -2.45 33.66 -20.01
CA GLU A 92 -3.48 33.45 -21.04
C GLU A 92 -2.96 33.82 -22.43
N GLY A 93 -2.21 34.93 -22.53
CA GLY A 93 -1.55 35.33 -23.79
C GLY A 93 -0.54 34.27 -24.25
N THR A 94 0.28 33.75 -23.34
CA THR A 94 1.26 32.71 -23.67
C THR A 94 0.59 31.38 -24.03
N VAL A 95 -0.46 30.98 -23.31
CA VAL A 95 -1.26 29.79 -23.63
C VAL A 95 -1.90 29.92 -25.01
N GLY A 96 -2.44 31.08 -25.36
CA GLY A 96 -2.99 31.35 -26.71
C GLY A 96 -1.94 31.20 -27.82
N ILE A 97 -0.74 31.75 -27.61
CA ILE A 97 0.35 31.65 -28.59
C ILE A 97 0.82 30.19 -28.70
N ILE A 98 0.98 29.46 -27.59
CA ILE A 98 1.39 28.05 -27.55
C ILE A 98 0.31 27.19 -28.26
N SER A 99 -0.96 27.43 -27.97
CA SER A 99 -2.07 26.72 -28.62
C SER A 99 -2.02 26.88 -30.13
N THR A 100 -1.73 28.08 -30.63
CA THR A 100 -1.60 28.34 -32.06
C THR A 100 -0.33 27.76 -32.65
N PHE A 101 0.81 27.97 -32.04
CA PHE A 101 2.11 27.60 -32.60
C PHE A 101 2.42 26.10 -32.48
N ILE A 102 2.03 25.47 -31.39
CA ILE A 102 2.31 24.06 -31.11
C ILE A 102 1.10 23.20 -31.42
N LEU A 103 -0.02 23.40 -30.72
CA LEU A 103 -1.15 22.47 -30.79
C LEU A 103 -1.88 22.52 -32.14
N ALA A 104 -2.11 23.70 -32.66
CA ALA A 104 -2.76 23.84 -33.99
C ALA A 104 -1.89 23.27 -35.12
N ALA A 105 -0.57 23.33 -35.01
CA ALA A 105 0.34 22.72 -35.97
C ALA A 105 0.31 21.19 -35.99
N LEU A 106 -0.11 20.58 -34.88
CA LEU A 106 -0.19 19.12 -34.69
C LEU A 106 -1.59 18.55 -34.95
N ARG A 107 -2.60 19.40 -35.16
CA ARG A 107 -4.02 19.00 -35.24
C ARG A 107 -4.36 17.97 -36.33
N ASN A 108 -3.57 17.93 -37.42
CA ASN A 108 -3.78 17.00 -38.52
C ASN A 108 -2.93 15.72 -38.41
N ARG A 109 -2.13 15.59 -37.39
CA ARG A 109 -1.33 14.37 -37.10
C ARG A 109 -2.12 13.43 -36.20
N GLN A 110 -2.01 12.14 -36.47
CA GLN A 110 -2.51 11.08 -35.58
C GLN A 110 -1.36 10.54 -34.77
N PHE A 111 -1.61 10.30 -33.48
CA PHE A 111 -0.62 9.80 -32.53
C PHE A 111 -1.12 8.50 -31.92
N LEU A 112 -0.28 7.48 -31.88
CA LEU A 112 -0.62 6.17 -31.34
C LEU A 112 -0.33 6.06 -29.82
N SER A 113 0.45 6.97 -29.28
CA SER A 113 0.79 7.01 -27.85
C SER A 113 0.89 8.44 -27.34
N LEU A 114 0.76 8.59 -26.00
CA LEU A 114 1.00 9.85 -25.32
C LEU A 114 2.47 10.29 -25.43
N LEU A 115 3.39 9.33 -25.46
CA LEU A 115 4.81 9.62 -25.61
C LEU A 115 5.09 10.25 -26.96
N GLU A 116 4.60 9.66 -28.05
CA GLU A 116 4.73 10.20 -29.41
C GLU A 116 4.14 11.61 -29.55
N LEU A 117 2.98 11.86 -28.91
CA LEU A 117 2.39 13.20 -28.86
C LEU A 117 3.31 14.17 -28.12
N ASN A 118 3.84 13.79 -26.96
CA ASN A 118 4.72 14.64 -26.17
C ASN A 118 6.05 14.94 -26.88
N GLU A 119 6.65 13.96 -27.55
CA GLU A 119 7.85 14.17 -28.38
C GLU A 119 7.57 15.22 -29.47
N ALA A 120 6.45 15.10 -30.18
CA ALA A 120 6.08 16.08 -31.18
C ALA A 120 5.78 17.48 -30.60
N ILE A 121 5.24 17.55 -29.38
CA ILE A 121 5.05 18.82 -28.65
C ILE A 121 6.41 19.41 -28.29
N TRP A 122 7.34 18.63 -27.80
CA TRP A 122 8.67 19.10 -27.34
C TRP A 122 9.54 19.57 -28.51
N ASP A 123 9.49 18.90 -29.65
CA ASP A 123 10.16 19.39 -30.89
C ASP A 123 9.65 20.79 -31.29
N ARG A 124 8.33 20.99 -31.21
CA ARG A 124 7.74 22.30 -31.49
C ARG A 124 8.01 23.34 -30.39
N LEU A 125 8.07 22.89 -29.15
CA LEU A 125 8.39 23.75 -28.01
C LEU A 125 9.83 24.26 -28.08
N GLU A 126 10.78 23.40 -28.49
CA GLU A 126 12.16 23.80 -28.72
C GLU A 126 12.24 24.90 -29.79
N ALA A 127 11.59 24.69 -30.93
CA ALA A 127 11.49 25.70 -31.97
C ALA A 127 10.80 26.98 -31.48
N PHE A 128 9.78 26.87 -30.61
CA PHE A 128 9.10 28.03 -30.02
C PHE A 128 9.98 28.82 -29.08
N ASN A 129 10.72 28.13 -28.22
CA ASN A 129 11.60 28.77 -27.23
C ASN A 129 12.81 29.45 -27.89
N HIS A 130 13.30 28.92 -29.00
CA HIS A 130 14.41 29.49 -29.77
C HIS A 130 13.99 30.48 -30.83
N LYS A 131 12.70 30.64 -31.12
CA LYS A 131 12.20 31.60 -32.13
C LYS A 131 12.59 33.03 -31.74
N PRO A 132 13.23 33.81 -32.64
CA PRO A 132 13.56 35.20 -32.40
C PRO A 132 12.32 36.04 -32.08
N PHE A 133 12.44 37.01 -31.20
CA PHE A 133 11.38 37.95 -30.91
C PHE A 133 11.16 38.89 -32.11
N GLN A 134 9.91 39.30 -32.35
CA GLN A 134 9.58 40.19 -33.47
C GLN A 134 9.94 41.67 -33.16
N LYS A 135 9.91 42.10 -31.89
CA LYS A 135 10.01 43.52 -31.50
C LYS A 135 11.25 43.82 -30.63
N ARG A 136 12.06 42.83 -30.30
CA ARG A 136 13.27 42.95 -29.50
C ARG A 136 14.31 41.92 -29.97
N GLU A 137 15.58 42.18 -29.68
CA GLU A 137 16.63 41.20 -29.94
C GLU A 137 16.53 39.98 -29.04
N GLY A 138 17.08 38.85 -29.51
CA GLY A 138 17.14 37.61 -28.78
C GLY A 138 15.88 36.73 -28.96
N SER A 139 15.79 35.72 -28.11
CA SER A 139 14.74 34.71 -28.06
C SER A 139 14.32 34.43 -26.62
N ARG A 140 13.30 33.61 -26.42
CA ARG A 140 12.94 33.14 -25.08
C ARG A 140 14.08 32.38 -24.41
N ALA A 141 14.80 31.57 -25.17
CA ALA A 141 15.95 30.82 -24.69
C ALA A 141 17.11 31.72 -24.25
N SER A 142 17.41 32.80 -25.00
CA SER A 142 18.45 33.77 -24.59
C SER A 142 18.07 34.52 -23.32
N SER A 143 16.81 35.01 -23.23
CA SER A 143 16.30 35.62 -22.00
C SER A 143 16.25 34.66 -20.80
N PHE A 144 16.00 33.37 -21.06
CA PHE A 144 16.02 32.36 -20.01
C PHE A 144 17.45 32.14 -19.46
N ALA A 145 18.49 32.27 -20.29
CA ALA A 145 19.87 32.17 -19.81
C ALA A 145 20.18 33.25 -18.76
N GLU A 146 19.56 34.45 -18.86
CA GLU A 146 19.65 35.50 -17.86
C GLU A 146 18.80 35.22 -16.60
N GLU A 147 17.62 34.56 -16.77
CA GLU A 147 16.69 34.24 -15.68
C GLU A 147 17.13 33.03 -14.87
N ARG A 148 17.77 32.04 -15.49
CA ARG A 148 18.16 30.75 -14.89
C ARG A 148 18.95 30.87 -13.59
N PRO A 149 19.93 31.79 -13.41
CA PRO A 149 20.66 31.92 -12.15
C PRO A 149 19.81 32.32 -10.95
N PHE A 150 18.60 32.85 -11.15
CA PHE A 150 17.67 33.25 -10.10
C PHE A 150 16.74 32.14 -9.66
N LEU A 151 16.72 31.00 -10.39
CA LEU A 151 16.02 29.80 -9.96
C LEU A 151 16.73 29.16 -8.76
N ARG A 152 15.96 28.59 -7.84
CA ARG A 152 16.50 27.79 -6.73
C ARG A 152 16.99 26.42 -7.25
N PRO A 153 18.00 25.83 -6.60
CA PRO A 153 18.46 24.50 -6.97
C PRO A 153 17.36 23.46 -6.76
N LEU A 154 17.36 22.42 -7.61
CA LEU A 154 16.48 21.28 -7.44
C LEU A 154 16.85 20.50 -6.18
N PRO A 155 15.87 19.96 -5.43
CA PRO A 155 16.16 19.06 -4.33
C PRO A 155 16.80 17.75 -4.87
N PRO A 156 17.57 17.03 -4.03
CA PRO A 156 18.27 15.81 -4.44
C PRO A 156 17.35 14.69 -4.95
N ARG A 157 16.10 14.69 -4.49
CA ARG A 157 15.09 13.75 -4.92
C ARG A 157 13.88 14.50 -5.47
N PRO A 158 13.26 14.03 -6.57
CA PRO A 158 12.02 14.62 -7.07
C PRO A 158 10.88 14.39 -6.06
N PHE A 159 9.88 15.27 -6.10
CA PHE A 159 8.65 15.08 -5.32
C PHE A 159 7.91 13.83 -5.77
N GLU A 160 7.45 13.06 -4.81
CA GLU A 160 6.63 11.87 -5.01
C GLU A 160 5.24 12.08 -4.40
N LEU A 161 4.21 12.00 -5.25
CA LEU A 161 2.83 12.18 -4.80
C LEU A 161 2.47 11.13 -3.77
N ALA A 162 1.89 11.57 -2.67
CA ALA A 162 1.37 10.69 -1.63
C ALA A 162 -0.16 10.67 -1.62
N ILE A 163 -0.71 9.49 -1.36
CA ILE A 163 -2.13 9.28 -1.10
C ILE A 163 -2.32 9.11 0.40
N TRP A 164 -3.18 9.92 0.99
CA TRP A 164 -3.52 9.81 2.40
C TRP A 164 -4.76 8.93 2.60
N LYS A 165 -4.65 8.00 3.53
CA LYS A 165 -5.75 7.11 3.97
C LYS A 165 -5.79 7.06 5.48
N VAL A 166 -6.96 6.71 6.03
CA VAL A 166 -7.12 6.43 7.47
C VAL A 166 -7.29 4.93 7.64
N ALA A 167 -6.57 4.35 8.58
CA ALA A 167 -6.68 2.94 8.92
C ALA A 167 -6.81 2.77 10.44
N THR A 168 -7.43 1.66 10.86
CA THR A 168 -7.48 1.29 12.28
C THR A 168 -6.46 0.17 12.53
N VAL A 169 -5.66 0.32 13.58
CA VAL A 169 -4.67 -0.70 13.96
C VAL A 169 -5.40 -1.91 14.56
N GLY A 170 -5.24 -3.06 13.91
CA GLY A 170 -5.86 -4.31 14.34
C GLY A 170 -5.26 -4.89 15.62
N PRO A 171 -5.93 -5.90 16.24
CA PRO A 171 -5.42 -6.58 17.44
C PRO A 171 -4.06 -7.25 17.24
N ASN A 172 -3.71 -7.52 15.99
CA ASN A 172 -2.43 -8.09 15.58
C ASN A 172 -1.37 -7.02 15.28
N TYR A 173 -1.55 -5.79 15.80
CA TYR A 173 -0.66 -4.63 15.58
C TYR A 173 -0.37 -4.33 14.10
N HIS A 174 -1.28 -4.67 13.18
CA HIS A 174 -1.17 -4.32 11.77
C HIS A 174 -2.34 -3.44 11.31
N ILE A 175 -2.03 -2.57 10.37
CA ILE A 175 -3.02 -1.89 9.55
C ILE A 175 -3.12 -2.62 8.21
N SER A 176 -4.31 -2.65 7.62
CA SER A 176 -4.52 -3.15 6.26
C SER A 176 -4.78 -1.98 5.33
N VAL A 177 -3.88 -1.79 4.37
CA VAL A 177 -3.97 -0.72 3.38
C VAL A 177 -3.69 -1.32 2.00
N GLU A 178 -4.61 -1.06 1.05
CA GLU A 178 -4.55 -1.62 -0.31
C GLU A 178 -4.38 -3.15 -0.34
N ARG A 179 -5.03 -3.83 0.60
CA ARG A 179 -4.98 -5.29 0.78
C ARG A 179 -3.59 -5.83 1.17
N MET A 180 -2.70 -4.96 1.65
CA MET A 180 -1.42 -5.30 2.23
C MET A 180 -1.40 -4.94 3.72
N ASN A 181 -0.63 -5.64 4.53
CA ASN A 181 -0.62 -5.49 5.97
C ASN A 181 0.75 -4.96 6.43
N TYR A 182 0.72 -3.89 7.23
CA TYR A 182 1.93 -3.21 7.73
C TYR A 182 1.85 -3.12 9.24
N SER A 183 2.91 -3.50 9.94
CA SER A 183 2.93 -3.43 11.39
C SER A 183 3.06 -2.00 11.89
N VAL A 184 2.40 -1.73 13.01
CA VAL A 184 2.46 -0.46 13.73
C VAL A 184 2.82 -0.78 15.17
N PRO A 185 3.53 0.07 15.92
CA PRO A 185 3.83 -0.21 17.32
C PRO A 185 2.58 -0.60 18.10
N PHE A 186 2.67 -1.67 18.89
CA PHE A 186 1.51 -2.31 19.57
C PHE A 186 0.74 -1.36 20.48
N GLU A 187 1.36 -0.27 20.93
CA GLU A 187 0.75 0.78 21.75
C GLU A 187 -0.44 1.45 21.06
N TYR A 188 -0.46 1.44 19.73
CA TYR A 188 -1.53 2.05 18.92
C TYR A 188 -2.63 1.05 18.52
N ILE A 189 -2.70 -0.15 19.10
CA ILE A 189 -3.78 -1.12 18.85
C ILE A 189 -5.15 -0.46 19.12
N LYS A 190 -6.10 -0.66 18.20
CA LYS A 190 -7.45 -0.05 18.18
C LYS A 190 -7.48 1.45 17.91
N GLN A 191 -6.35 2.14 17.76
CA GLN A 191 -6.32 3.54 17.38
C GLN A 191 -6.51 3.72 15.87
N LYS A 192 -7.08 4.87 15.49
CA LYS A 192 -7.12 5.33 14.09
C LYS A 192 -5.82 6.08 13.80
N VAL A 193 -5.18 5.74 12.70
CA VAL A 193 -3.91 6.32 12.25
C VAL A 193 -4.05 6.83 10.83
N ASP A 194 -3.33 7.90 10.52
CA ASP A 194 -3.20 8.41 9.17
C ASP A 194 -2.07 7.68 8.45
N VAL A 195 -2.33 7.26 7.22
CA VAL A 195 -1.37 6.52 6.41
C VAL A 195 -1.06 7.28 5.15
N ARG A 196 0.20 7.65 4.98
CA ARG A 196 0.74 8.29 3.80
C ARG A 196 1.37 7.24 2.90
N LEU A 197 0.79 7.08 1.71
CA LEU A 197 1.22 6.11 0.69
C LEU A 197 1.91 6.85 -0.44
N THR A 198 3.19 6.58 -0.64
CA THR A 198 3.91 6.99 -1.85
C THR A 198 4.04 5.79 -2.80
N ARG A 199 4.76 5.96 -3.90
CA ARG A 199 5.07 4.85 -4.80
C ARG A 199 5.97 3.81 -4.13
N SER A 200 6.88 4.23 -3.26
CA SER A 200 7.93 3.38 -2.69
C SER A 200 7.71 3.06 -1.21
N THR A 201 6.98 3.91 -0.46
CA THR A 201 6.89 3.83 1.00
C THR A 201 5.46 3.93 1.52
N VAL A 202 5.24 3.34 2.68
CA VAL A 202 4.06 3.49 3.52
C VAL A 202 4.50 4.08 4.84
N GLU A 203 4.05 5.29 5.16
CA GLU A 203 4.35 5.98 6.40
C GLU A 203 3.08 6.09 7.24
N VAL A 204 3.19 5.83 8.53
CA VAL A 204 2.05 5.84 9.46
C VAL A 204 2.23 6.97 10.46
N PHE A 205 1.17 7.75 10.65
CA PHE A 205 1.16 8.92 11.54
C PHE A 205 0.05 8.79 12.58
N TYR A 206 0.34 9.26 13.78
CA TYR A 206 -0.63 9.42 14.86
C TYR A 206 -0.48 10.79 15.49
N GLY A 207 -1.58 11.57 15.57
CA GLY A 207 -1.53 12.93 16.07
C GLY A 207 -0.56 13.86 15.33
N GLY A 208 -0.40 13.67 14.02
CA GLY A 208 0.54 14.44 13.18
C GLY A 208 2.00 13.96 13.23
N ASN A 209 2.36 13.05 14.14
CA ASN A 209 3.72 12.52 14.26
C ASN A 209 3.86 11.19 13.52
N ARG A 210 4.96 11.03 12.76
CA ARG A 210 5.27 9.75 12.11
C ARG A 210 5.72 8.73 13.13
N ILE A 211 4.97 7.63 13.26
CA ILE A 211 5.22 6.56 14.22
C ILE A 211 5.98 5.38 13.62
N CYS A 212 5.83 5.13 12.32
CA CYS A 212 6.62 4.13 11.61
C CYS A 212 6.60 4.33 10.09
N SER A 213 7.47 3.61 9.39
CA SER A 213 7.50 3.55 7.92
C SER A 213 7.89 2.17 7.44
N HIS A 214 7.38 1.78 6.27
CA HIS A 214 7.65 0.50 5.61
C HIS A 214 7.93 0.71 4.13
N PRO A 215 8.73 -0.14 3.48
CA PRO A 215 8.69 -0.30 2.04
C PRO A 215 7.29 -0.70 1.60
N ARG A 216 6.76 -0.09 0.53
CA ARG A 216 5.44 -0.45 0.01
C ARG A 216 5.49 -1.82 -0.64
N LEU A 217 4.56 -2.68 -0.26
CA LEU A 217 4.40 -4.03 -0.82
C LEU A 217 3.56 -3.98 -2.10
N TYR A 218 3.93 -4.83 -3.05
CA TYR A 218 3.25 -5.01 -4.33
C TYR A 218 3.08 -6.50 -4.65
N GLY A 219 2.22 -6.80 -5.63
CA GLY A 219 2.00 -8.14 -6.12
C GLY A 219 0.87 -8.87 -5.39
N ARG A 220 1.13 -10.07 -4.86
CA ARG A 220 0.09 -10.90 -4.22
C ARG A 220 -0.51 -10.20 -3.00
N PHE A 221 -1.84 -10.17 -2.91
CA PHE A 221 -2.55 -9.56 -1.78
C PHE A 221 -2.30 -10.29 -0.46
N ASN A 222 -2.58 -9.60 0.65
CA ASN A 222 -2.44 -10.10 2.02
C ASN A 222 -0.99 -10.44 2.45
N GLN A 223 0.00 -9.81 1.81
CA GLN A 223 1.37 -9.86 2.32
C GLN A 223 1.52 -9.02 3.60
N TYR A 224 2.53 -9.34 4.39
CA TYR A 224 2.83 -8.68 5.65
C TYR A 224 4.24 -8.06 5.61
N SER A 225 4.34 -6.80 6.02
CA SER A 225 5.59 -6.13 6.36
C SER A 225 5.60 -5.91 7.87
N THR A 226 6.37 -6.72 8.60
CA THR A 226 6.38 -6.71 10.06
C THR A 226 7.74 -6.27 10.57
N ILE A 227 7.77 -5.19 11.35
CA ILE A 227 8.94 -4.73 12.09
C ILE A 227 8.89 -5.34 13.48
N GLN A 228 9.96 -6.01 13.88
CA GLN A 228 10.04 -6.74 15.13
C GLN A 228 9.83 -5.87 16.37
N ALA A 229 10.35 -4.63 16.34
CA ALA A 229 10.19 -3.66 17.42
C ALA A 229 8.71 -3.24 17.67
N HIS A 230 7.82 -3.46 16.70
CA HIS A 230 6.40 -3.16 16.83
C HIS A 230 5.61 -4.20 17.62
N MET A 231 6.22 -5.35 17.91
CA MET A 231 5.58 -6.44 18.62
C MET A 231 5.50 -6.16 20.13
N PRO A 232 4.44 -6.61 20.82
CA PRO A 232 4.39 -6.60 22.27
C PRO A 232 5.60 -7.33 22.89
N PRO A 233 6.10 -6.91 24.06
CA PRO A 233 7.24 -7.54 24.72
C PRO A 233 7.09 -9.06 24.94
N GLU A 234 5.86 -9.51 25.17
CA GLU A 234 5.56 -10.94 25.31
C GLU A 234 5.82 -11.72 24.00
N HIS A 235 5.53 -11.10 22.85
CA HIS A 235 5.79 -11.68 21.53
C HIS A 235 7.27 -11.59 21.16
N GLN A 236 7.94 -10.51 21.53
CA GLN A 236 9.38 -10.33 21.27
C GLN A 236 10.25 -11.40 21.94
N LYS A 237 9.87 -11.88 23.13
CA LYS A 237 10.57 -12.99 23.82
C LYS A 237 10.61 -14.27 22.98
N TYR A 238 9.66 -14.45 22.04
CA TYR A 238 9.59 -15.61 21.18
C TYR A 238 10.20 -15.40 19.79
N VAL A 239 10.68 -14.20 19.48
CA VAL A 239 11.30 -13.87 18.18
C VAL A 239 12.63 -14.61 17.97
N GLN A 240 13.34 -14.94 19.03
CA GLN A 240 14.51 -15.82 18.95
C GLN A 240 14.14 -17.28 18.61
N TRP A 241 12.85 -17.59 18.63
CA TRP A 241 12.29 -18.87 18.28
C TRP A 241 11.70 -18.74 16.88
N ASN A 242 12.33 -19.32 15.89
CA ASN A 242 11.75 -19.49 14.57
C ASN A 242 10.85 -20.73 14.55
N GLY A 243 9.92 -20.83 13.59
CA GLY A 243 9.03 -21.98 13.46
C GLY A 243 9.78 -23.30 13.35
N GLU A 244 10.93 -23.33 12.68
CA GLU A 244 11.78 -24.50 12.53
C GLU A 244 12.29 -25.01 13.88
N ARG A 245 12.63 -24.13 14.82
CA ARG A 245 13.06 -24.53 16.15
C ARG A 245 11.93 -25.21 16.94
N PHE A 246 10.69 -24.69 16.81
CA PHE A 246 9.53 -25.36 17.40
C PHE A 246 9.26 -26.72 16.77
N ILE A 247 9.35 -26.81 15.44
CA ILE A 247 9.20 -28.06 14.70
C ILE A 247 10.28 -29.08 15.10
N HIS A 248 11.54 -28.62 15.21
CA HIS A 248 12.64 -29.49 15.66
C HIS A 248 12.44 -29.95 17.10
N TRP A 249 12.02 -29.06 18.01
CA TRP A 249 11.73 -29.44 19.40
C TRP A 249 10.55 -30.43 19.47
N ALA A 250 9.48 -30.19 18.72
CA ALA A 250 8.34 -31.12 18.61
C ALA A 250 8.78 -32.50 18.10
N GLY A 251 9.71 -32.56 17.14
CA GLY A 251 10.26 -33.80 16.62
C GLY A 251 11.02 -34.65 17.67
N LYS A 252 11.57 -34.01 18.72
CA LYS A 252 12.16 -34.72 19.87
C LYS A 252 11.14 -35.36 20.80
N VAL A 253 9.89 -34.84 20.79
CA VAL A 253 8.76 -35.45 21.54
C VAL A 253 8.14 -36.57 20.71
N GLY A 254 7.86 -36.33 19.44
CA GLY A 254 7.31 -37.33 18.54
C GLY A 254 6.85 -36.76 17.20
N SER A 255 6.59 -37.66 16.26
CA SER A 255 6.16 -37.30 14.88
C SER A 255 4.77 -36.64 14.83
N ASN A 256 3.83 -37.10 15.63
CA ASN A 256 2.48 -36.52 15.68
C ASN A 256 2.50 -35.12 16.32
N THR A 257 3.32 -34.92 17.36
CA THR A 257 3.54 -33.61 17.98
C THR A 257 4.13 -32.62 16.97
N GLN A 258 5.06 -33.09 16.11
CA GLN A 258 5.63 -32.28 15.05
C GLN A 258 4.57 -31.84 14.02
N VAL A 259 3.68 -32.74 13.60
CA VAL A 259 2.57 -32.44 12.68
C VAL A 259 1.61 -31.41 13.30
N VAL A 260 1.27 -31.56 14.57
CA VAL A 260 0.40 -30.61 15.29
C VAL A 260 1.04 -29.23 15.38
N VAL A 261 2.34 -29.14 15.70
CA VAL A 261 3.05 -27.85 15.74
C VAL A 261 3.05 -27.18 14.36
N ARG A 262 3.29 -27.91 13.28
CA ARG A 262 3.17 -27.38 11.91
C ARG A 262 1.76 -26.88 11.59
N ALA A 263 0.73 -27.64 12.01
CA ALA A 263 -0.67 -27.25 11.81
C ALA A 263 -1.01 -25.95 12.60
N ILE A 264 -0.52 -25.82 13.83
CA ILE A 264 -0.71 -24.60 14.63
C ILE A 264 -0.02 -23.40 13.96
N LEU A 265 1.25 -23.53 13.56
CA LEU A 265 1.98 -22.44 12.88
C LEU A 265 1.29 -22.03 11.58
N GLY A 266 0.86 -22.99 10.76
CA GLY A 266 0.16 -22.76 9.50
C GLY A 266 -1.27 -22.23 9.67
N SER A 267 -1.86 -22.24 10.85
CA SER A 267 -3.21 -21.70 11.12
C SER A 267 -3.23 -20.18 11.26
N TYR A 268 -2.08 -19.56 11.51
CA TYR A 268 -1.95 -18.11 11.69
C TYR A 268 -1.43 -17.43 10.42
N LYS A 269 -1.94 -16.23 10.13
CA LYS A 269 -1.47 -15.42 9.01
C LYS A 269 -0.05 -14.88 9.21
N VAL A 270 0.35 -14.70 10.47
CA VAL A 270 1.69 -14.32 10.90
C VAL A 270 2.18 -15.42 11.85
N GLU A 271 3.20 -16.13 11.43
CA GLU A 271 3.71 -17.33 12.13
C GLU A 271 4.02 -17.09 13.63
N GLN A 272 4.56 -15.90 13.95
CA GLN A 272 4.90 -15.49 15.29
C GLN A 272 3.71 -15.50 16.27
N GLN A 273 2.49 -15.34 15.76
CA GLN A 273 1.27 -15.41 16.58
C GLN A 273 1.01 -16.84 17.10
N GLY A 274 1.51 -17.85 16.38
CA GLY A 274 1.44 -19.25 16.77
C GLY A 274 2.43 -19.67 17.87
N TYR A 275 3.51 -18.91 18.07
CA TYR A 275 4.62 -19.31 18.94
C TYR A 275 4.21 -19.53 20.40
N LYS A 276 3.32 -18.68 20.94
CA LYS A 276 2.78 -18.86 22.29
C LYS A 276 2.02 -20.19 22.44
N SER A 277 1.26 -20.57 21.44
CA SER A 277 0.50 -21.82 21.40
C SER A 277 1.44 -23.03 21.27
N CYS A 278 2.45 -22.94 20.41
CA CYS A 278 3.46 -23.99 20.24
C CYS A 278 4.28 -24.19 21.53
N MET A 279 4.69 -23.09 22.18
CA MET A 279 5.38 -23.16 23.47
C MET A 279 4.50 -23.79 24.55
N GLY A 280 3.22 -23.38 24.62
CA GLY A 280 2.24 -23.95 25.55
C GLY A 280 2.03 -25.45 25.32
N LEU A 281 1.98 -25.89 24.06
CA LEU A 281 1.87 -27.31 23.69
C LEU A 281 3.11 -28.10 24.17
N LEU A 282 4.30 -27.64 23.82
CA LEU A 282 5.54 -28.35 24.12
C LEU A 282 5.84 -28.44 25.64
N LYS A 283 5.46 -27.41 26.41
CA LYS A 283 5.53 -27.45 27.89
C LYS A 283 4.59 -28.47 28.52
N LEU A 284 3.58 -28.98 27.81
CA LEU A 284 2.74 -30.07 28.33
C LEU A 284 3.53 -31.38 28.44
N ALA A 285 4.64 -31.55 27.69
CA ALA A 285 5.53 -32.68 27.85
C ALA A 285 6.18 -32.73 29.26
N ASP A 286 6.49 -31.56 29.83
CA ASP A 286 7.05 -31.46 31.17
C ASP A 286 6.03 -31.84 32.25
N LYS A 287 4.73 -31.51 31.99
CA LYS A 287 3.63 -31.79 32.93
C LYS A 287 3.08 -33.22 32.84
N TYR A 288 2.98 -33.75 31.62
CA TYR A 288 2.28 -35.03 31.38
C TYR A 288 3.17 -36.16 30.89
N THR A 289 4.38 -35.94 30.51
CA THR A 289 5.39 -36.77 29.84
C THR A 289 5.35 -36.66 28.31
N PRO A 290 6.51 -36.80 27.63
CA PRO A 290 6.55 -36.76 26.16
C PRO A 290 5.68 -37.81 25.47
N GLU A 291 5.63 -39.03 26.01
CA GLU A 291 4.84 -40.13 25.45
C GLU A 291 3.32 -39.83 25.46
N ARG A 292 2.84 -39.27 26.60
CA ARG A 292 1.44 -38.90 26.75
C ARG A 292 1.08 -37.75 25.80
N LEU A 293 1.96 -36.77 25.64
CA LEU A 293 1.75 -35.67 24.70
C LEU A 293 1.68 -36.19 23.26
N GLU A 294 2.59 -37.10 22.88
CA GLU A 294 2.61 -37.72 21.55
C GLU A 294 1.31 -38.49 21.27
N ASN A 295 0.85 -39.29 22.22
CA ASN A 295 -0.40 -40.03 22.13
C ASN A 295 -1.64 -39.09 22.02
N ALA A 296 -1.65 -38.00 22.78
CA ALA A 296 -2.69 -37.01 22.74
C ALA A 296 -2.70 -36.26 21.38
N CYS A 297 -1.53 -35.96 20.82
CA CYS A 297 -1.40 -35.38 19.49
C CYS A 297 -1.88 -36.35 18.41
N LYS A 298 -1.51 -37.63 18.49
CA LYS A 298 -2.01 -38.69 17.60
C LYS A 298 -3.53 -38.75 17.63
N ARG A 299 -4.10 -38.80 18.83
CA ARG A 299 -5.58 -38.87 19.01
C ARG A 299 -6.28 -37.63 18.48
N ALA A 300 -5.71 -36.44 18.68
CA ALA A 300 -6.28 -35.20 18.16
C ALA A 300 -6.28 -35.15 16.62
N LEU A 301 -5.25 -35.70 15.97
CA LEU A 301 -5.15 -35.77 14.51
C LEU A 301 -6.18 -36.75 13.91
N GLU A 302 -6.65 -37.74 14.65
CA GLU A 302 -7.74 -38.63 14.24
C GLU A 302 -9.08 -37.86 14.16
N TYR A 303 -9.29 -36.84 15.01
CA TYR A 303 -10.53 -36.05 15.02
C TYR A 303 -10.49 -34.85 14.09
N THR A 304 -9.32 -34.23 13.91
CA THR A 304 -9.19 -33.03 13.07
C THR A 304 -7.78 -32.90 12.49
N PRO A 305 -7.66 -32.52 11.21
CA PRO A 305 -6.35 -32.30 10.61
C PRO A 305 -5.63 -31.02 11.14
N ARG A 306 -6.34 -30.17 11.88
CA ARG A 306 -5.80 -28.93 12.47
C ARG A 306 -6.15 -28.81 13.95
N PRO A 307 -5.57 -29.65 14.82
CA PRO A 307 -5.85 -29.59 16.24
C PRO A 307 -5.27 -28.32 16.87
N SER A 308 -6.00 -27.74 17.81
CA SER A 308 -5.56 -26.58 18.61
C SER A 308 -4.94 -27.01 19.94
N LEU A 309 -4.20 -26.10 20.58
CA LEU A 309 -3.70 -26.33 21.94
C LEU A 309 -4.82 -26.76 22.91
N LYS A 310 -6.01 -26.16 22.81
CA LYS A 310 -7.15 -26.50 23.68
C LYS A 310 -7.62 -27.94 23.48
N ASN A 311 -7.63 -28.44 22.24
CA ASN A 311 -8.00 -29.84 21.94
C ASN A 311 -7.04 -30.81 22.62
N ILE A 312 -5.73 -30.57 22.52
CA ILE A 312 -4.73 -31.42 23.15
C ILE A 312 -4.83 -31.37 24.68
N GLN A 313 -5.03 -30.19 25.27
CA GLN A 313 -5.25 -30.04 26.70
C GLN A 313 -6.49 -30.81 27.19
N ALA A 314 -7.58 -30.79 26.44
CA ALA A 314 -8.80 -31.53 26.77
C ALA A 314 -8.57 -33.05 26.74
N ILE A 315 -7.87 -33.58 25.73
CA ILE A 315 -7.52 -35.01 25.62
C ILE A 315 -6.65 -35.46 26.75
N LEU A 316 -5.62 -34.67 27.12
CA LEU A 316 -4.73 -34.97 28.25
C LEU A 316 -5.45 -34.91 29.59
N ALA A 317 -6.35 -33.95 29.80
CA ALA A 317 -7.12 -33.79 31.03
C ALA A 317 -8.17 -34.90 31.20
N SER A 318 -8.81 -35.36 30.12
CA SER A 318 -9.78 -36.48 30.17
C SER A 318 -9.12 -37.86 30.21
N GLY A 319 -7.80 -37.95 29.98
CA GLY A 319 -7.08 -39.22 29.95
C GLY A 319 -7.32 -40.09 28.70
N GLN A 320 -7.92 -39.50 27.66
CA GLN A 320 -8.18 -40.22 26.39
C GLN A 320 -6.90 -40.62 25.65
N ASP A 321 -5.76 -39.99 25.98
CA ASP A 321 -4.41 -40.35 25.53
C ASP A 321 -3.94 -41.72 26.01
N LYS A 322 -4.56 -42.24 27.09
CA LYS A 322 -4.25 -43.54 27.71
C LYS A 322 -5.10 -44.69 27.19
N ALA A 323 -6.18 -44.37 26.47
CA ALA A 323 -7.03 -45.38 25.86
C ALA A 323 -6.26 -46.10 24.76
N ILE A 324 -5.95 -47.35 24.95
CA ILE A 324 -5.42 -48.24 23.91
C ILE A 324 -6.51 -48.31 22.82
N PRO A 325 -6.17 -48.10 21.54
CA PRO A 325 -7.14 -48.31 20.49
C PRO A 325 -7.56 -49.78 20.62
N GLU A 326 -8.81 -50.04 20.97
CA GLU A 326 -9.41 -51.34 20.70
C GLU A 326 -9.23 -51.58 19.20
N GLN A 327 -8.35 -52.51 18.87
CA GLN A 327 -8.31 -53.06 17.52
C GLN A 327 -9.71 -53.61 17.27
N SER A 328 -10.48 -52.92 16.45
CA SER A 328 -11.73 -53.44 15.91
C SER A 328 -11.41 -54.61 14.97
N THR A 329 -11.06 -55.75 15.55
CA THR A 329 -11.25 -57.03 14.93
C THR A 329 -12.73 -57.42 15.13
N ALA A 330 -13.57 -56.84 14.30
CA ALA A 330 -14.91 -57.36 14.08
C ALA A 330 -15.31 -57.08 12.64
N THR A 331 -14.86 -57.92 11.75
CA THR A 331 -15.71 -58.34 10.66
C THR A 331 -16.94 -59.03 11.23
N ALA A 332 -17.86 -58.26 11.80
CA ALA A 332 -19.20 -58.71 12.02
C ALA A 332 -19.88 -58.71 10.65
N SER A 333 -20.04 -59.92 10.09
CA SER A 333 -20.92 -60.14 8.97
C SER A 333 -22.30 -59.58 9.33
N SER A 334 -22.74 -58.56 8.64
CA SER A 334 -24.01 -57.84 8.83
C SER A 334 -25.26 -58.69 8.44
N SER A 335 -25.12 -60.02 8.33
CA SER A 335 -26.16 -60.90 7.87
C SER A 335 -27.05 -61.53 8.98
N GLN A 336 -26.74 -61.28 10.27
CA GLN A 336 -27.54 -61.98 11.34
C GLN A 336 -28.50 -61.08 12.11
N TYR A 337 -28.52 -59.78 11.97
CA TYR A 337 -29.45 -58.90 12.70
C TYR A 337 -30.03 -57.72 11.91
N GLY A 338 -29.98 -57.78 10.60
CA GLY A 338 -30.67 -56.83 9.74
C GLY A 338 -32.07 -57.29 9.37
N PHE A 339 -33.10 -56.81 10.08
CA PHE A 339 -34.47 -56.88 9.57
C PHE A 339 -34.60 -55.92 8.39
N THR A 340 -34.26 -56.37 7.19
CA THR A 340 -34.61 -55.64 5.96
C THR A 340 -36.12 -55.95 5.66
N ARG A 341 -36.95 -54.93 5.83
CA ARG A 341 -38.32 -54.92 5.36
C ARG A 341 -38.27 -54.95 3.83
N GLY A 342 -38.71 -56.05 3.25
CA GLY A 342 -38.70 -56.20 1.80
C GLY A 342 -39.70 -55.27 1.10
N ALA A 343 -39.62 -55.18 -0.23
CA ALA A 343 -40.38 -54.26 -1.09
C ALA A 343 -41.90 -54.38 -0.89
N ASP A 344 -42.41 -55.53 -0.47
CA ASP A 344 -43.82 -55.81 -0.18
C ASP A 344 -44.38 -55.05 1.04
N TYR A 345 -43.54 -54.53 1.90
CA TYR A 345 -44.00 -53.75 3.06
C TYR A 345 -44.44 -52.33 2.68
N TYR A 346 -43.94 -51.80 1.58
CA TYR A 346 -44.27 -50.45 1.08
C TYR A 346 -45.31 -50.47 -0.06
N GLY A 347 -45.77 -51.65 -0.50
CA GLY A 347 -46.66 -51.78 -1.63
C GLY A 347 -48.17 -51.84 -1.30
N ARG A 348 -48.63 -51.63 -0.05
CA ARG A 348 -50.06 -51.59 0.31
C ARG A 348 -50.52 -50.17 0.63
N GLY A 349 -51.06 -49.55 -0.38
CA GLY A 349 -51.72 -48.26 -0.22
C GLY A 349 -52.33 -47.72 -1.50
N ASN A 350 -53.23 -48.54 -2.12
CA ASN A 350 -54.26 -48.03 -3.02
C ASN A 350 -55.45 -49.01 -3.01
N LYS A 351 -56.39 -48.71 -2.18
CA LYS A 351 -57.83 -48.91 -2.46
C LYS A 351 -58.57 -47.78 -1.76
#